data_772eb5a77c7eb490bd67c77fe461328c
#
_entry.id   772eb5a77c7eb490bd67c77fe461328c
#
_cell.length_a   1.000
_cell.length_b   1.000
_cell.length_c   1.000
_cell.angle_alpha   90.00
_cell.angle_beta   90.00
_cell.angle_gamma   90.00
#
_symmetry.space_group_name_H-M   'P 1'
#
loop_
_entity.id
_entity.type
_entity.pdbx_description
1 polymer ?
#
loop_
_entity_poly.entity_id
_entity_poly.type
_entity_poly.pdbx_seq_one_letter_code
_entity_poly.pdbx_strand_id
1 'polypeptide(L)'
;MRLEQISYFLSVAEHGNITAAARSLYISQPALSKQITLLEQEIGLPLFERQARGVTLTRAGIQFQKDLKNILKELENAKKNAVLAGRAQKPLLNIGCFDGVYSDDFLPALYEYLREAAPEQKLVLHKCNFVEGNEYLRKGKIDLWLTLGSSWEQTDGFLKKELLYRKGALIYSAKSLPGKKEQPVWEDFRDEPCILIKKSQSPTMFQHSLDTLEMLGLDTGTIEVVENIGTELSYVKLGRGYCLLSEEVIQGSRELRSIPLPEGRGVDVVAVWPEENEALTTLLEAYPNQI
;
A
#
# COMPACT_ATOMS: atom_id res chain seq x y z
N MET A 1 -5.05 -6.53 -31.48
CA MET A 1 -5.41 -7.44 -30.35
C MET A 1 -6.88 -7.24 -29.96
N ARG A 2 -7.67 -8.33 -29.79
CA ARG A 2 -9.09 -8.31 -29.42
C ARG A 2 -9.27 -8.92 -28.03
N LEU A 3 -10.30 -8.50 -27.29
CA LEU A 3 -10.60 -9.05 -25.95
C LEU A 3 -10.82 -10.58 -25.97
N GLU A 4 -11.40 -11.10 -27.05
CA GLU A 4 -11.55 -12.55 -27.22
C GLU A 4 -10.21 -13.28 -27.29
N GLN A 5 -9.20 -12.72 -27.97
CA GLN A 5 -7.86 -13.30 -28.03
C GLN A 5 -7.18 -13.33 -26.67
N ILE A 6 -7.43 -12.31 -25.82
CA ILE A 6 -6.96 -12.28 -24.43
C ILE A 6 -7.59 -13.43 -23.63
N SER A 7 -8.91 -13.61 -23.75
CA SER A 7 -9.62 -14.71 -23.08
C SER A 7 -9.10 -16.08 -23.54
N TYR A 8 -8.83 -16.22 -24.82
CA TYR A 8 -8.29 -17.46 -25.40
C TYR A 8 -6.88 -17.75 -24.86
N PHE A 9 -6.01 -16.75 -24.84
CA PHE A 9 -4.66 -16.88 -24.30
C PHE A 9 -4.68 -17.30 -22.82
N LEU A 10 -5.49 -16.65 -22.00
CA LEU A 10 -5.62 -16.95 -20.56
C LEU A 10 -6.17 -18.35 -20.33
N SER A 11 -7.15 -18.78 -21.11
CA SER A 11 -7.70 -20.15 -21.02
C SER A 11 -6.67 -21.21 -21.41
N VAL A 12 -5.88 -20.98 -22.46
CA VAL A 12 -4.80 -21.92 -22.85
C VAL A 12 -3.71 -21.96 -21.77
N ALA A 13 -3.36 -20.82 -21.18
CA ALA A 13 -2.37 -20.74 -20.12
C ALA A 13 -2.83 -21.47 -18.84
N GLU A 14 -4.11 -21.43 -18.52
CA GLU A 14 -4.70 -22.11 -17.36
C GLU A 14 -4.75 -23.63 -17.55
N HIS A 15 -5.21 -24.09 -18.71
CA HIS A 15 -5.39 -25.51 -18.97
C HIS A 15 -4.09 -26.24 -19.37
N GLY A 16 -3.04 -25.51 -19.80
CA GLY A 16 -1.80 -26.11 -20.31
C GLY A 16 -1.99 -26.98 -21.56
N ASN A 17 -3.17 -26.92 -22.18
CA ASN A 17 -3.55 -27.77 -23.32
C ASN A 17 -4.59 -27.06 -24.19
N ILE A 18 -4.27 -26.86 -25.47
CA ILE A 18 -5.14 -26.15 -26.43
C ILE A 18 -6.47 -26.86 -26.62
N THR A 19 -6.49 -28.19 -26.65
CA THR A 19 -7.73 -28.98 -26.85
C THR A 19 -8.65 -28.85 -25.62
N ALA A 20 -8.11 -28.89 -24.42
CA ALA A 20 -8.87 -28.69 -23.18
C ALA A 20 -9.44 -27.26 -23.11
N ALA A 21 -8.61 -26.24 -23.40
CA ALA A 21 -9.04 -24.85 -23.47
C ALA A 21 -10.12 -24.61 -24.54
N ALA A 22 -9.98 -25.22 -25.73
CA ALA A 22 -10.98 -25.09 -26.79
C ALA A 22 -12.35 -25.65 -26.37
N ARG A 23 -12.34 -26.78 -25.65
CA ARG A 23 -13.58 -27.37 -25.10
C ARG A 23 -14.22 -26.45 -24.05
N SER A 24 -13.46 -25.89 -23.14
CA SER A 24 -13.99 -24.95 -22.11
C SER A 24 -14.56 -23.67 -22.71
N LEU A 25 -14.06 -23.26 -23.86
CA LEU A 25 -14.50 -22.07 -24.60
C LEU A 25 -15.59 -22.37 -25.65
N TYR A 26 -16.00 -23.62 -25.80
CA TYR A 26 -17.01 -24.08 -26.80
C TYR A 26 -16.64 -23.75 -28.25
N ILE A 27 -15.34 -23.80 -28.60
CA ILE A 27 -14.82 -23.58 -29.95
C ILE A 27 -13.99 -24.80 -30.46
N SER A 28 -13.71 -24.83 -31.75
CA SER A 28 -12.86 -25.87 -32.29
C SER A 28 -11.37 -25.61 -31.97
N GLN A 29 -10.61 -26.66 -31.68
CA GLN A 29 -9.17 -26.57 -31.43
C GLN A 29 -8.40 -25.86 -32.59
N PRO A 30 -8.66 -26.10 -33.89
CA PRO A 30 -8.01 -25.35 -34.95
C PRO A 30 -8.29 -23.85 -34.92
N ALA A 31 -9.53 -23.46 -34.56
CA ALA A 31 -9.91 -22.05 -34.42
C ALA A 31 -9.13 -21.39 -33.30
N LEU A 32 -9.08 -22.01 -32.08
CA LEU A 32 -8.31 -21.50 -30.96
C LEU A 32 -6.82 -21.41 -31.31
N SER A 33 -6.22 -22.46 -31.87
CA SER A 33 -4.79 -22.46 -32.26
C SER A 33 -4.47 -21.32 -33.22
N LYS A 34 -5.34 -21.07 -34.22
CA LYS A 34 -5.18 -19.96 -35.19
C LYS A 34 -5.21 -18.58 -34.44
N GLN A 35 -6.12 -18.39 -33.48
CA GLN A 35 -6.20 -17.11 -32.71
C GLN A 35 -4.96 -16.91 -31.86
N ILE A 36 -4.43 -17.95 -31.23
CA ILE A 36 -3.17 -17.85 -30.46
C ILE A 36 -2.02 -17.48 -31.40
N THR A 37 -1.90 -18.13 -32.55
CA THR A 37 -0.85 -17.81 -33.53
C THR A 37 -0.96 -16.35 -34.01
N LEU A 38 -2.17 -15.84 -34.26
CA LEU A 38 -2.37 -14.45 -34.66
C LEU A 38 -1.98 -13.48 -33.53
N LEU A 39 -2.27 -13.81 -32.29
CA LEU A 39 -1.85 -13.02 -31.13
C LEU A 39 -0.32 -12.99 -31.02
N GLU A 40 0.35 -14.13 -31.10
CA GLU A 40 1.82 -14.22 -31.09
C GLU A 40 2.48 -13.43 -32.22
N GLN A 41 1.89 -13.46 -33.42
CA GLN A 41 2.34 -12.67 -34.58
C GLN A 41 2.20 -11.16 -34.32
N GLU A 42 1.12 -10.73 -33.73
CA GLU A 42 0.89 -9.32 -33.37
C GLU A 42 1.87 -8.82 -32.30
N ILE A 43 2.19 -9.66 -31.32
CA ILE A 43 3.17 -9.35 -30.27
C ILE A 43 4.62 -9.47 -30.79
N GLY A 44 4.83 -10.25 -31.83
CA GLY A 44 6.15 -10.49 -32.40
C GLY A 44 6.99 -11.53 -31.65
N LEU A 45 6.44 -12.20 -30.67
CA LEU A 45 7.12 -13.20 -29.84
C LEU A 45 6.21 -14.40 -29.56
N PRO A 46 6.76 -15.63 -29.46
CA PRO A 46 6.00 -16.79 -29.01
C PRO A 46 5.65 -16.62 -27.52
N LEU A 47 4.38 -16.84 -27.17
CA LEU A 47 3.88 -16.82 -25.81
C LEU A 47 3.80 -18.22 -25.21
N PHE A 48 3.73 -19.24 -26.07
CA PHE A 48 3.68 -20.64 -25.67
C PHE A 48 4.82 -21.45 -26.30
N GLU A 49 5.32 -22.41 -25.53
CA GLU A 49 6.19 -23.48 -25.99
C GLU A 49 5.39 -24.77 -26.13
N ARG A 50 5.49 -25.45 -27.28
CA ARG A 50 4.84 -26.73 -27.49
C ARG A 50 5.68 -27.85 -26.87
N GLN A 51 5.01 -28.70 -26.08
CA GLN A 51 5.61 -29.88 -25.48
C GLN A 51 4.90 -31.16 -25.92
N ALA A 52 5.48 -32.31 -25.63
CA ALA A 52 4.92 -33.62 -26.02
C ALA A 52 3.51 -33.86 -25.42
N ARG A 53 3.16 -33.21 -24.32
CA ARG A 53 1.87 -33.39 -23.64
C ARG A 53 1.12 -32.09 -23.41
N GLY A 54 1.25 -31.08 -24.25
CA GLY A 54 0.53 -29.82 -24.12
C GLY A 54 1.35 -28.59 -24.48
N VAL A 55 1.06 -27.48 -23.83
CA VAL A 55 1.76 -26.21 -24.02
C VAL A 55 2.11 -25.60 -22.68
N THR A 56 3.25 -24.92 -22.60
CA THR A 56 3.68 -24.14 -21.42
C THR A 56 3.95 -22.71 -21.85
N LEU A 57 3.84 -21.77 -20.91
CA LEU A 57 4.15 -20.38 -21.19
C LEU A 57 5.67 -20.18 -21.37
N THR A 58 6.05 -19.39 -22.36
CA THR A 58 7.39 -18.81 -22.45
C THR A 58 7.59 -17.75 -21.37
N ARG A 59 8.82 -17.25 -21.20
CA ARG A 59 9.08 -16.10 -20.32
C ARG A 59 8.25 -14.86 -20.71
N ALA A 60 8.09 -14.60 -22.00
CA ALA A 60 7.23 -13.54 -22.53
C ALA A 60 5.75 -13.81 -22.19
N GLY A 61 5.29 -15.08 -22.35
CA GLY A 61 3.94 -15.50 -21.99
C GLY A 61 3.61 -15.32 -20.50
N ILE A 62 4.55 -15.63 -19.60
CA ILE A 62 4.38 -15.44 -18.16
C ILE A 62 4.17 -13.95 -17.83
N GLN A 63 5.04 -13.08 -18.37
CA GLN A 63 4.92 -11.64 -18.16
C GLN A 63 3.61 -11.11 -18.73
N PHE A 64 3.28 -11.49 -19.96
CA PHE A 64 2.04 -11.08 -20.61
C PHE A 64 0.79 -11.54 -19.85
N GLN A 65 0.77 -12.78 -19.30
CA GLN A 65 -0.31 -13.27 -18.46
C GLN A 65 -0.52 -12.40 -17.20
N LYS A 66 0.59 -12.03 -16.55
CA LYS A 66 0.57 -11.18 -15.35
C LYS A 66 -0.06 -9.82 -15.65
N ASP A 67 0.38 -9.19 -16.73
CA ASP A 67 -0.08 -7.85 -17.12
C ASP A 67 -1.55 -7.87 -17.56
N LEU A 68 -1.96 -8.88 -18.33
CA LEU A 68 -3.35 -9.05 -18.74
C LEU A 68 -4.31 -9.26 -17.58
N LYS A 69 -3.92 -10.01 -16.54
CA LYS A 69 -4.75 -10.17 -15.32
C LYS A 69 -5.01 -8.84 -14.65
N ASN A 70 -4.01 -7.95 -14.61
CA ASN A 70 -4.17 -6.61 -14.07
C ASN A 70 -5.10 -5.75 -14.93
N ILE A 71 -4.90 -5.72 -16.25
CA ILE A 71 -5.72 -4.97 -17.21
C ILE A 71 -7.20 -5.42 -17.14
N LEU A 72 -7.47 -6.72 -17.07
CA LEU A 72 -8.84 -7.22 -16.96
C LEU A 72 -9.51 -6.81 -15.65
N LYS A 73 -8.75 -6.80 -14.55
CA LYS A 73 -9.24 -6.30 -13.27
C LYS A 73 -9.59 -4.80 -13.34
N GLU A 74 -8.78 -4.02 -14.02
CA GLU A 74 -9.03 -2.59 -14.26
C GLU A 74 -10.26 -2.38 -15.14
N LEU A 75 -10.44 -3.16 -16.19
CA LEU A 75 -11.62 -3.11 -17.05
C LEU A 75 -12.91 -3.44 -16.26
N GLU A 76 -12.88 -4.45 -15.40
CA GLU A 76 -14.03 -4.77 -14.53
C GLU A 76 -14.32 -3.65 -13.53
N ASN A 77 -13.30 -2.98 -12.98
CA ASN A 77 -13.47 -1.82 -12.14
C ASN A 77 -14.09 -0.65 -12.91
N ALA A 78 -13.60 -0.37 -14.13
CA ALA A 78 -14.17 0.68 -14.98
C ALA A 78 -15.67 0.43 -15.29
N LYS A 79 -16.06 -0.83 -15.57
CA LYS A 79 -17.47 -1.21 -15.75
C LYS A 79 -18.28 -0.96 -14.47
N LYS A 80 -17.78 -1.35 -13.30
CA LYS A 80 -18.43 -1.11 -12.01
C LYS A 80 -18.62 0.39 -11.76
N ASN A 81 -17.59 1.18 -11.99
CA ASN A 81 -17.63 2.63 -11.83
C ASN A 81 -18.66 3.29 -12.78
N ALA A 82 -18.72 2.86 -14.03
CA ALA A 82 -19.72 3.33 -14.99
C ALA A 82 -21.15 2.98 -14.55
N VAL A 83 -21.38 1.77 -14.02
CA VAL A 83 -22.68 1.37 -13.46
C VAL A 83 -23.04 2.19 -12.22
N LEU A 84 -22.07 2.48 -11.36
CA LEU A 84 -22.26 3.31 -10.16
C LEU A 84 -22.61 4.75 -10.56
N ALA A 85 -21.88 5.32 -11.50
CA ALA A 85 -22.12 6.67 -12.02
C ALA A 85 -23.49 6.81 -12.74
N GLY A 86 -23.96 5.75 -13.41
CA GLY A 86 -25.26 5.73 -14.08
C GLY A 86 -26.45 5.49 -13.14
N ARG A 87 -26.23 5.06 -11.89
CA ARG A 87 -27.28 4.95 -10.89
C ARG A 87 -27.30 6.25 -10.09
N ALA A 88 -28.49 6.80 -9.84
CA ALA A 88 -28.72 7.96 -8.96
C ALA A 88 -28.46 7.59 -7.48
N GLN A 89 -27.30 6.99 -7.17
CA GLN A 89 -26.85 6.76 -5.81
C GLN A 89 -25.91 7.92 -5.43
N LYS A 90 -25.92 8.26 -4.15
CA LYS A 90 -24.95 9.22 -3.60
C LYS A 90 -23.53 8.85 -4.08
N PRO A 91 -22.76 9.79 -4.62
CA PRO A 91 -21.41 9.51 -5.08
C PRO A 91 -20.59 8.90 -3.91
N LEU A 92 -19.87 7.83 -4.21
CA LEU A 92 -18.99 7.19 -3.24
C LEU A 92 -17.68 7.94 -3.18
N LEU A 93 -17.22 8.26 -1.97
CA LEU A 93 -15.85 8.69 -1.71
C LEU A 93 -15.10 7.55 -1.03
N ASN A 94 -14.22 6.91 -1.77
CA ASN A 94 -13.39 5.80 -1.30
C ASN A 94 -12.12 6.34 -0.65
N ILE A 95 -12.03 6.20 0.66
CA ILE A 95 -10.90 6.69 1.45
C ILE A 95 -10.00 5.52 1.79
N GLY A 96 -8.79 5.50 1.26
CA GLY A 96 -7.74 4.59 1.72
C GLY A 96 -7.11 5.13 2.99
N CYS A 97 -6.86 4.26 3.96
CA CYS A 97 -6.11 4.59 5.16
C CYS A 97 -5.09 3.49 5.43
N PHE A 98 -3.85 3.88 5.73
CA PHE A 98 -2.83 2.90 6.09
C PHE A 98 -3.20 2.18 7.38
N ASP A 99 -2.88 0.88 7.44
CA ASP A 99 -3.16 0.04 8.61
C ASP A 99 -2.11 0.29 9.70
N GLY A 100 -2.44 1.17 10.65
CA GLY A 100 -1.54 1.55 11.73
C GLY A 100 -2.26 2.32 12.83
N VAL A 101 -1.61 2.43 13.98
CA VAL A 101 -2.14 3.06 15.20
C VAL A 101 -2.49 4.54 15.00
N TYR A 102 -1.85 5.20 14.03
CA TYR A 102 -2.08 6.64 13.75
C TYR A 102 -3.48 6.96 13.22
N SER A 103 -4.17 5.98 12.61
CA SER A 103 -5.51 6.20 12.04
C SER A 103 -6.58 6.47 13.09
N ASP A 104 -6.39 5.96 14.32
CA ASP A 104 -7.40 6.03 15.35
C ASP A 104 -7.54 7.45 15.96
N ASP A 105 -6.49 8.28 15.84
CA ASP A 105 -6.48 9.64 16.41
C ASP A 105 -7.16 10.67 15.49
N PHE A 106 -6.80 10.70 14.19
CA PHE A 106 -7.24 11.77 13.28
C PHE A 106 -8.40 11.37 12.37
N LEU A 107 -8.55 10.07 12.10
CA LEU A 107 -9.54 9.58 11.16
C LEU A 107 -10.99 9.92 11.57
N PRO A 108 -11.39 9.82 12.86
CA PRO A 108 -12.73 10.22 13.30
C PRO A 108 -13.02 11.69 13.00
N ALA A 109 -12.09 12.60 13.29
CA ALA A 109 -12.27 14.03 13.04
C ALA A 109 -12.37 14.37 11.57
N LEU A 110 -11.50 13.79 10.73
CA LEU A 110 -11.55 13.94 9.28
C LEU A 110 -12.84 13.35 8.70
N TYR A 111 -13.25 12.18 9.18
CA TYR A 111 -14.49 11.52 8.73
C TYR A 111 -15.72 12.38 9.04
N GLU A 112 -15.85 12.91 10.25
CA GLU A 112 -16.94 13.82 10.65
C GLU A 112 -16.94 15.09 9.79
N TYR A 113 -15.76 15.70 9.59
CA TYR A 113 -15.63 16.86 8.72
C TYR A 113 -16.12 16.58 7.29
N LEU A 114 -15.66 15.49 6.67
CA LEU A 114 -16.07 15.13 5.31
C LEU A 114 -17.56 14.80 5.24
N ARG A 115 -18.12 14.19 6.26
CA ARG A 115 -19.56 13.89 6.36
C ARG A 115 -20.40 15.16 6.42
N GLU A 116 -19.94 16.18 7.17
CA GLU A 116 -20.63 17.46 7.29
C GLU A 116 -20.48 18.33 6.03
N ALA A 117 -19.27 18.37 5.47
CA ALA A 117 -18.97 19.21 4.32
C ALA A 117 -19.52 18.63 2.99
N ALA A 118 -19.73 17.31 2.91
CA ALA A 118 -20.23 16.62 1.73
C ALA A 118 -21.33 15.59 2.07
N PRO A 119 -22.50 16.00 2.61
CA PRO A 119 -23.53 15.10 3.13
C PRO A 119 -24.16 14.23 2.05
N GLU A 120 -24.03 14.60 0.78
CA GLU A 120 -24.51 13.82 -0.37
C GLU A 120 -23.58 12.68 -0.75
N GLN A 121 -22.33 12.64 -0.23
CA GLN A 121 -21.39 11.55 -0.50
C GLN A 121 -21.54 10.44 0.53
N LYS A 122 -21.37 9.20 0.06
CA LYS A 122 -21.21 8.03 0.94
C LYS A 122 -19.74 7.74 1.10
N LEU A 123 -19.23 7.89 2.32
CA LEU A 123 -17.84 7.60 2.66
C LEU A 123 -17.64 6.09 2.85
N VAL A 124 -16.60 5.54 2.21
CA VAL A 124 -16.19 4.14 2.33
C VAL A 124 -14.72 4.09 2.66
N LEU A 125 -14.39 3.48 3.80
CA LEU A 125 -13.03 3.35 4.29
C LEU A 125 -12.42 2.02 3.86
N HIS A 126 -11.20 2.07 3.32
CA HIS A 126 -10.40 0.92 2.93
C HIS A 126 -9.09 0.92 3.72
N LYS A 127 -8.85 -0.11 4.50
CA LYS A 127 -7.53 -0.31 5.12
C LYS A 127 -6.58 -0.93 4.10
N CYS A 128 -5.40 -0.33 3.95
CA CYS A 128 -4.39 -0.72 2.98
C CYS A 128 -3.00 -0.67 3.63
N ASN A 129 -2.06 -1.49 3.16
CA ASN A 129 -0.65 -1.22 3.43
C ASN A 129 -0.15 -0.08 2.52
N PHE A 130 1.06 0.43 2.75
CA PHE A 130 1.60 1.59 2.02
C PHE A 130 1.71 1.34 0.51
N VAL A 131 2.12 0.14 0.11
CA VAL A 131 2.26 -0.23 -1.33
C VAL A 131 0.90 -0.33 -1.99
N GLU A 132 -0.05 -1.01 -1.35
CA GLU A 132 -1.41 -1.16 -1.88
C GLU A 132 -2.15 0.18 -1.98
N GLY A 133 -2.03 1.03 -0.95
CA GLY A 133 -2.68 2.34 -0.96
C GLY A 133 -2.16 3.24 -2.07
N ASN A 134 -0.84 3.32 -2.25
CA ASN A 134 -0.21 4.05 -3.35
C ASN A 134 -0.69 3.52 -4.71
N GLU A 135 -0.76 2.20 -4.89
CA GLU A 135 -1.25 1.59 -6.12
C GLU A 135 -2.75 1.84 -6.33
N TYR A 136 -3.55 1.76 -5.27
CA TYR A 136 -5.00 1.95 -5.34
C TYR A 136 -5.37 3.39 -5.70
N LEU A 137 -4.66 4.37 -5.15
CA LEU A 137 -4.85 5.77 -5.53
C LEU A 137 -4.51 6.00 -7.01
N ARG A 138 -3.32 5.55 -7.47
CA ARG A 138 -2.91 5.69 -8.87
C ARG A 138 -3.84 5.00 -9.87
N LYS A 139 -4.56 3.95 -9.42
CA LYS A 139 -5.53 3.20 -10.23
C LYS A 139 -6.97 3.66 -10.06
N GLY A 140 -7.21 4.75 -9.34
CA GLY A 140 -8.56 5.27 -9.10
C GLY A 140 -9.49 4.31 -8.34
N LYS A 141 -8.93 3.41 -7.52
CA LYS A 141 -9.72 2.52 -6.64
C LYS A 141 -10.10 3.17 -5.33
N ILE A 142 -9.29 4.11 -4.88
CA ILE A 142 -9.55 5.04 -3.81
C ILE A 142 -9.42 6.46 -4.36
N ASP A 143 -10.20 7.38 -3.83
CA ASP A 143 -10.25 8.78 -4.24
C ASP A 143 -9.34 9.65 -3.36
N LEU A 144 -9.14 9.22 -2.13
CA LEU A 144 -8.31 9.87 -1.11
C LEU A 144 -7.44 8.83 -0.43
N TRP A 145 -6.13 9.09 -0.32
CA TRP A 145 -5.18 8.25 0.39
C TRP A 145 -4.62 8.97 1.61
N LEU A 146 -4.89 8.43 2.79
CA LEU A 146 -4.37 8.91 4.07
C LEU A 146 -3.16 8.06 4.43
N THR A 147 -1.98 8.68 4.43
CA THR A 147 -0.71 7.96 4.59
C THR A 147 0.33 8.78 5.35
N LEU A 148 1.50 8.22 5.57
CA LEU A 148 2.64 8.95 6.09
C LEU A 148 3.36 9.71 4.97
N GLY A 149 3.78 10.95 5.23
CA GLY A 149 4.45 11.79 4.25
C GLY A 149 5.69 11.14 3.64
N SER A 150 6.44 10.40 4.46
CA SER A 150 7.61 9.61 4.03
C SER A 150 7.27 8.36 3.21
N SER A 151 6.00 7.94 3.15
CA SER A 151 5.56 6.75 2.39
C SER A 151 4.95 7.11 1.03
N TRP A 152 4.84 8.41 0.70
CA TRP A 152 4.38 8.90 -0.57
C TRP A 152 5.50 9.57 -1.35
N GLU A 153 5.84 9.02 -2.50
CA GLU A 153 6.71 9.68 -3.49
C GLU A 153 5.85 10.62 -4.34
N GLN A 154 6.19 11.91 -4.33
CA GLN A 154 5.48 12.92 -5.12
C GLN A 154 5.47 12.50 -6.59
N THR A 155 4.28 12.47 -7.16
CA THR A 155 4.03 12.07 -8.54
C THR A 155 3.14 13.12 -9.19
N ASP A 156 3.39 13.44 -10.46
CA ASP A 156 2.56 14.38 -11.23
C ASP A 156 1.09 13.92 -11.25
N GLY A 157 0.17 14.88 -11.22
CA GLY A 157 -1.27 14.64 -11.22
C GLY A 157 -1.87 14.32 -9.84
N PHE A 158 -1.09 14.43 -8.76
CA PHE A 158 -1.58 14.26 -7.39
C PHE A 158 -1.23 15.45 -6.50
N LEU A 159 -2.21 15.87 -5.71
CA LEU A 159 -2.04 16.86 -4.66
C LEU A 159 -1.78 16.17 -3.32
N LYS A 160 -1.05 16.86 -2.45
CA LYS A 160 -0.72 16.41 -1.10
C LYS A 160 -0.96 17.54 -0.10
N LYS A 161 -1.60 17.22 1.01
CA LYS A 161 -1.77 18.13 2.16
C LYS A 161 -1.34 17.44 3.45
N GLU A 162 -0.55 18.13 4.25
CA GLU A 162 -0.25 17.71 5.62
C GLU A 162 -1.50 17.92 6.50
N LEU A 163 -1.91 16.87 7.20
CA LEU A 163 -3.05 16.91 8.12
C LEU A 163 -2.59 17.14 9.56
N LEU A 164 -1.51 16.47 9.94
CA LEU A 164 -0.90 16.62 11.27
C LEU A 164 0.56 16.16 11.25
N TYR A 165 1.34 16.68 12.19
CA TYR A 165 2.70 16.25 12.47
C TYR A 165 2.75 15.58 13.85
N ARG A 166 3.48 14.46 13.95
CA ARG A 166 3.72 13.76 15.23
C ARG A 166 5.22 13.68 15.49
N LYS A 167 5.62 14.05 16.71
CA LYS A 167 7.03 13.97 17.15
C LYS A 167 7.48 12.52 17.18
N GLY A 168 8.65 12.25 16.62
CA GLY A 168 9.24 10.92 16.66
C GLY A 168 9.80 10.58 18.04
N ALA A 169 9.81 9.30 18.35
CA ALA A 169 10.38 8.76 19.57
C ALA A 169 11.03 7.39 19.33
N LEU A 170 12.07 7.10 20.09
CA LEU A 170 12.57 5.74 20.27
C LEU A 170 11.67 5.05 21.31
N ILE A 171 11.01 3.97 20.89
CA ILE A 171 10.05 3.22 21.71
C ILE A 171 10.68 1.90 22.15
N TYR A 172 10.57 1.58 23.42
CA TYR A 172 11.17 0.40 24.01
C TYR A 172 10.31 -0.21 25.12
N SER A 173 10.58 -1.45 25.47
CA SER A 173 9.92 -2.14 26.61
C SER A 173 10.52 -1.72 27.95
N ALA A 174 9.67 -1.40 28.92
CA ALA A 174 10.09 -1.19 30.30
C ALA A 174 10.76 -2.44 30.91
N LYS A 175 10.62 -3.61 30.29
CA LYS A 175 11.22 -4.88 30.73
C LYS A 175 12.60 -5.14 30.12
N SER A 176 12.99 -4.42 29.05
CA SER A 176 14.33 -4.55 28.42
C SER A 176 15.43 -4.11 29.39
N LEU A 177 16.69 -4.52 29.11
CA LEU A 177 17.80 -4.09 29.96
C LEU A 177 17.96 -2.57 30.04
N PRO A 178 17.95 -1.82 28.91
CA PRO A 178 17.93 -0.35 28.96
C PRO A 178 16.72 0.20 29.69
N GLY A 179 15.55 -0.40 29.51
CA GLY A 179 14.29 0.05 30.12
C GLY A 179 14.20 -0.07 31.63
N LYS A 180 15.13 -0.80 32.25
CA LYS A 180 15.26 -0.90 33.71
C LYS A 180 16.05 0.25 34.34
N LYS A 181 16.74 1.07 33.52
CA LYS A 181 17.39 2.28 34.00
C LYS A 181 16.36 3.32 34.41
N GLU A 182 16.67 4.15 35.38
CA GLU A 182 15.79 5.22 35.84
C GLU A 182 15.57 6.29 34.76
N GLN A 183 16.63 6.62 34.01
CA GLN A 183 16.63 7.57 32.89
C GLN A 183 17.48 7.00 31.76
N PRO A 184 16.92 6.15 30.90
CA PRO A 184 17.65 5.62 29.76
C PRO A 184 17.85 6.72 28.69
N VAL A 185 19.00 6.65 28.01
CA VAL A 185 19.37 7.51 26.88
C VAL A 185 19.53 6.68 25.61
N TRP A 186 19.61 7.29 24.45
CA TRP A 186 19.69 6.56 23.16
C TRP A 186 20.87 5.60 23.09
N GLU A 187 22.02 6.02 23.63
CA GLU A 187 23.24 5.22 23.64
C GLU A 187 23.10 3.88 24.37
N ASP A 188 22.15 3.77 25.28
CA ASP A 188 21.87 2.53 26.00
C ASP A 188 21.26 1.44 25.12
N PHE A 189 20.79 1.81 23.95
CA PHE A 189 20.17 0.92 22.96
C PHE A 189 21.10 0.50 21.83
N ARG A 190 22.40 0.86 21.90
CA ARG A 190 23.37 0.59 20.83
C ARG A 190 23.50 -0.89 20.49
N ASP A 191 23.45 -1.75 21.49
CA ASP A 191 23.59 -3.20 21.34
C ASP A 191 22.24 -3.93 21.23
N GLU A 192 21.12 -3.19 21.24
CA GLU A 192 19.77 -3.75 21.12
C GLU A 192 19.33 -3.75 19.65
N PRO A 193 18.58 -4.77 19.19
CA PRO A 193 18.04 -4.76 17.84
C PRO A 193 17.06 -3.61 17.59
N CYS A 194 17.19 -2.93 16.45
CA CYS A 194 16.15 -2.05 15.94
C CYS A 194 15.15 -2.83 15.13
N ILE A 195 13.87 -2.72 15.45
CA ILE A 195 12.78 -3.40 14.76
C ILE A 195 12.17 -2.40 13.78
N LEU A 196 12.14 -2.74 12.49
CA LEU A 196 11.66 -1.87 11.42
C LEU A 196 10.69 -2.60 10.50
N ILE A 197 9.77 -1.86 9.90
CA ILE A 197 8.96 -2.39 8.79
C ILE A 197 9.88 -2.65 7.59
N LYS A 198 9.73 -3.79 6.94
CA LYS A 198 10.58 -4.19 5.81
C LYS A 198 10.54 -3.15 4.67
N LYS A 199 11.69 -2.93 4.02
CA LYS A 199 11.88 -1.98 2.94
C LYS A 199 10.87 -2.13 1.80
N SER A 200 10.42 -3.36 1.49
CA SER A 200 9.43 -3.60 0.43
C SER A 200 8.03 -3.07 0.73
N GLN A 201 7.71 -2.76 1.98
CA GLN A 201 6.42 -2.15 2.37
C GLN A 201 6.46 -0.62 2.30
N SER A 202 7.57 0.00 2.70
CA SER A 202 7.79 1.44 2.63
C SER A 202 9.29 1.73 2.50
N PRO A 203 9.81 1.82 1.26
CA PRO A 203 11.24 2.09 1.03
C PRO A 203 11.72 3.38 1.67
N THR A 204 10.93 4.45 1.56
CA THR A 204 11.27 5.78 2.06
C THR A 204 11.28 5.84 3.59
N MET A 205 10.27 5.25 4.24
CA MET A 205 10.23 5.18 5.70
C MET A 205 11.39 4.33 6.25
N PHE A 206 11.69 3.21 5.60
CA PHE A 206 12.84 2.38 5.97
C PHE A 206 14.14 3.18 5.91
N GLN A 207 14.37 3.93 4.82
CA GLN A 207 15.57 4.77 4.68
C GLN A 207 15.59 5.89 5.74
N HIS A 208 14.46 6.57 5.97
CA HIS A 208 14.36 7.59 7.01
C HIS A 208 14.70 7.06 8.41
N SER A 209 14.30 5.83 8.71
CA SER A 209 14.68 5.17 9.97
C SER A 209 16.17 4.89 10.05
N LEU A 210 16.80 4.41 8.96
CA LEU A 210 18.26 4.21 8.91
C LEU A 210 19.01 5.53 9.12
N ASP A 211 18.63 6.60 8.43
CA ASP A 211 19.24 7.93 8.57
C ASP A 211 19.10 8.46 10.00
N THR A 212 18.00 8.13 10.68
CA THR A 212 17.78 8.51 12.07
C THR A 212 18.68 7.70 13.02
N LEU A 213 18.83 6.40 12.80
CA LEU A 213 19.75 5.55 13.58
C LEU A 213 21.19 6.03 13.46
N GLU A 214 21.64 6.31 12.23
CA GLU A 214 22.96 6.83 11.97
C GLU A 214 23.20 8.16 12.69
N MET A 215 22.25 9.09 12.62
CA MET A 215 22.31 10.38 13.31
C MET A 215 22.41 10.21 14.84
N LEU A 216 21.73 9.22 15.43
CA LEU A 216 21.77 8.93 16.85
C LEU A 216 23.02 8.15 17.26
N GLY A 217 23.87 7.73 16.31
CA GLY A 217 25.03 6.88 16.56
C GLY A 217 24.69 5.46 17.03
N LEU A 218 23.48 4.98 16.65
CA LEU A 218 23.01 3.64 16.94
C LEU A 218 23.44 2.67 15.83
N ASP A 219 23.65 1.39 16.18
CA ASP A 219 24.10 0.39 15.22
C ASP A 219 23.00 0.04 14.22
N THR A 220 23.30 0.13 12.93
CA THR A 220 22.42 -0.31 11.85
C THR A 220 22.64 -1.78 11.46
N GLY A 221 23.62 -2.45 12.06
CA GLY A 221 23.95 -3.84 11.78
C GLY A 221 22.98 -4.87 12.40
N THR A 222 22.23 -4.46 13.42
CA THR A 222 21.28 -5.33 14.12
C THR A 222 19.86 -4.87 13.90
N ILE A 223 19.33 -5.08 12.67
CA ILE A 223 17.96 -4.72 12.31
C ILE A 223 17.12 -5.97 12.17
N GLU A 224 16.01 -6.04 12.91
CA GLU A 224 14.97 -7.03 12.72
C GLU A 224 13.82 -6.46 11.89
N VAL A 225 13.43 -7.12 10.79
CA VAL A 225 12.40 -6.61 9.90
C VAL A 225 11.08 -7.33 10.09
N VAL A 226 9.98 -6.56 10.06
CA VAL A 226 8.61 -7.03 10.25
C VAL A 226 7.68 -6.51 9.14
N GLU A 227 6.46 -7.07 9.07
CA GLU A 227 5.52 -6.77 7.99
C GLU A 227 4.71 -5.48 8.21
N ASN A 228 4.45 -5.10 9.46
CA ASN A 228 3.56 -3.98 9.81
C ASN A 228 3.85 -3.45 11.22
N ILE A 229 3.31 -2.25 11.52
CA ILE A 229 3.48 -1.55 12.80
C ILE A 229 2.96 -2.37 14.00
N GLY A 230 1.86 -3.11 13.83
CA GLY A 230 1.30 -3.93 14.91
C GLY A 230 2.27 -5.03 15.36
N THR A 231 2.96 -5.68 14.40
CA THR A 231 4.00 -6.68 14.69
C THR A 231 5.24 -6.01 15.28
N GLU A 232 5.65 -4.85 14.77
CA GLU A 232 6.75 -4.04 15.28
C GLU A 232 6.58 -3.74 16.78
N LEU A 233 5.43 -3.15 17.16
CA LEU A 233 5.10 -2.86 18.55
C LEU A 233 4.98 -4.12 19.41
N SER A 234 4.49 -5.23 18.87
CA SER A 234 4.41 -6.51 19.59
C SER A 234 5.80 -7.04 19.94
N TYR A 235 6.76 -6.94 19.03
CA TYR A 235 8.14 -7.37 19.27
C TYR A 235 8.82 -6.49 20.32
N VAL A 236 8.60 -5.17 20.25
CA VAL A 236 9.10 -4.24 21.28
C VAL A 236 8.50 -4.58 22.65
N LYS A 237 7.19 -4.83 22.75
CA LYS A 237 6.53 -5.25 24.02
C LYS A 237 7.14 -6.54 24.60
N LEU A 238 7.55 -7.47 23.73
CA LEU A 238 8.22 -8.70 24.12
C LEU A 238 9.69 -8.48 24.58
N GLY A 239 10.21 -7.24 24.46
CA GLY A 239 11.59 -6.91 24.83
C GLY A 239 12.63 -7.41 23.83
N ARG A 240 12.25 -7.59 22.55
CA ARG A 240 13.16 -8.03 21.48
C ARG A 240 14.04 -6.94 20.93
N GLY A 241 13.81 -5.69 21.32
CA GLY A 241 14.53 -4.53 20.86
C GLY A 241 13.70 -3.25 21.02
N TYR A 242 13.96 -2.27 20.16
CA TYR A 242 13.29 -0.97 20.13
C TYR A 242 12.85 -0.63 18.70
N CYS A 243 11.98 0.37 18.55
CA CYS A 243 11.58 0.90 17.25
C CYS A 243 11.53 2.44 17.26
N LEU A 244 11.44 3.03 16.04
CA LEU A 244 11.35 4.48 15.83
C LEU A 244 9.95 4.79 15.27
N LEU A 245 9.06 5.28 16.15
CA LEU A 245 7.68 5.67 15.80
C LEU A 245 7.35 6.99 16.50
N SER A 246 6.11 7.45 16.40
CA SER A 246 5.69 8.61 17.22
C SER A 246 5.31 8.18 18.64
N GLU A 247 5.42 9.11 19.57
CA GLU A 247 5.13 8.84 20.98
C GLU A 247 3.66 8.46 21.21
N GLU A 248 2.75 8.96 20.40
CA GLU A 248 1.32 8.72 20.50
C GLU A 248 0.95 7.24 20.36
N VAL A 249 1.74 6.44 19.63
CA VAL A 249 1.44 5.00 19.44
C VAL A 249 1.50 4.19 20.75
N ILE A 250 2.10 4.73 21.79
CA ILE A 250 2.20 4.07 23.11
C ILE A 250 1.26 4.68 24.17
N GLN A 251 0.41 5.65 23.79
CA GLN A 251 -0.55 6.23 24.73
C GLN A 251 -1.39 5.14 25.40
N GLY A 252 -1.47 5.20 26.73
CA GLY A 252 -2.15 4.20 27.55
C GLY A 252 -1.39 2.88 27.76
N SER A 253 -0.23 2.69 27.17
CA SER A 253 0.60 1.50 27.40
C SER A 253 1.30 1.58 28.75
N ARG A 254 1.18 0.51 29.55
CA ARG A 254 1.94 0.34 30.80
C ARG A 254 3.30 -0.33 30.58
N GLU A 255 3.51 -0.96 29.44
CA GLU A 255 4.68 -1.79 29.16
C GLU A 255 5.72 -1.09 28.28
N LEU A 256 5.29 -0.11 27.49
CA LEU A 256 6.15 0.66 26.62
C LEU A 256 6.53 2.00 27.23
N ARG A 257 7.70 2.48 26.84
CA ARG A 257 8.28 3.77 27.18
C ARG A 257 8.85 4.41 25.93
N SER A 258 9.10 5.71 25.98
CA SER A 258 9.67 6.46 24.87
C SER A 258 10.81 7.37 25.30
N ILE A 259 11.71 7.63 24.37
CA ILE A 259 12.67 8.72 24.43
C ILE A 259 12.40 9.59 23.21
N PRO A 260 12.06 10.90 23.35
CA PRO A 260 11.80 11.76 22.20
C PRO A 260 13.00 11.86 21.29
N LEU A 261 12.76 11.83 19.96
CA LEU A 261 13.79 12.08 18.97
C LEU A 261 14.08 13.59 18.85
N PRO A 262 15.23 13.99 18.30
CA PRO A 262 15.54 15.38 18.00
C PRO A 262 14.48 16.02 17.08
N GLU A 263 14.38 17.36 17.14
CA GLU A 263 13.48 18.12 16.25
C GLU A 263 13.69 17.78 14.79
N GLY A 264 12.59 17.75 14.01
CA GLY A 264 12.60 17.37 12.60
C GLY A 264 12.59 15.84 12.35
N ARG A 265 12.61 15.03 13.41
CA ARG A 265 12.50 13.57 13.33
C ARG A 265 11.14 13.11 13.82
N GLY A 266 10.14 13.34 13.00
CA GLY A 266 8.76 12.96 13.27
C GLY A 266 8.08 12.34 12.06
N VAL A 267 6.78 12.22 12.14
CA VAL A 267 5.95 11.60 11.12
C VAL A 267 4.85 12.56 10.70
N ASP A 268 4.81 12.91 9.43
CA ASP A 268 3.71 13.66 8.84
C ASP A 268 2.62 12.68 8.41
N VAL A 269 1.40 12.91 8.86
CA VAL A 269 0.23 12.26 8.28
C VAL A 269 -0.30 13.18 7.18
N VAL A 270 -0.42 12.65 5.98
CA VAL A 270 -0.80 13.39 4.80
C VAL A 270 -2.03 12.81 4.13
N ALA A 271 -2.82 13.69 3.52
CA ALA A 271 -3.84 13.34 2.55
C ALA A 271 -3.26 13.50 1.14
N VAL A 272 -3.51 12.52 0.27
CA VAL A 272 -3.10 12.56 -1.14
C VAL A 272 -4.31 12.22 -2.01
N TRP A 273 -4.54 13.00 -3.07
CA TRP A 273 -5.67 12.82 -3.98
C TRP A 273 -5.33 13.27 -5.40
N PRO A 274 -6.07 12.83 -6.44
CA PRO A 274 -5.88 13.29 -7.82
C PRO A 274 -6.17 14.78 -7.96
N GLU A 275 -5.28 15.53 -8.62
CA GLU A 275 -5.42 16.97 -8.88
C GLU A 275 -6.70 17.30 -9.64
N GLU A 276 -7.17 16.43 -10.51
CA GLU A 276 -8.40 16.57 -11.30
C GLU A 276 -9.69 16.51 -10.45
N ASN A 277 -9.60 16.11 -9.17
CA ASN A 277 -10.76 16.08 -8.27
C ASN A 277 -10.94 17.42 -7.55
N GLU A 278 -11.44 18.44 -8.28
CA GLU A 278 -11.65 19.80 -7.78
C GLU A 278 -12.54 19.84 -6.52
N ALA A 279 -13.56 18.97 -6.45
CA ALA A 279 -14.46 18.93 -5.30
C ALA A 279 -13.72 18.49 -4.03
N LEU A 280 -12.88 17.47 -4.13
CA LEU A 280 -12.08 16.98 -3.01
C LEU A 280 -10.97 17.98 -2.66
N THR A 281 -10.38 18.64 -3.65
CA THR A 281 -9.40 19.70 -3.46
C THR A 281 -10.00 20.83 -2.60
N THR A 282 -11.18 21.34 -2.97
CA THR A 282 -11.87 22.39 -2.21
C THR A 282 -12.15 21.95 -0.76
N LEU A 283 -12.61 20.71 -0.57
CA LEU A 283 -12.88 20.16 0.77
C LEU A 283 -11.63 20.06 1.62
N LEU A 284 -10.54 19.51 1.05
CA LEU A 284 -9.31 19.29 1.81
C LEU A 284 -8.53 20.57 2.05
N GLU A 285 -8.54 21.53 1.13
CA GLU A 285 -7.92 22.85 1.36
C GLU A 285 -8.58 23.58 2.54
N ALA A 286 -9.90 23.46 2.68
CA ALA A 286 -10.65 24.06 3.78
C ALA A 286 -10.52 23.28 5.10
N TYR A 287 -10.05 22.04 5.09
CA TYR A 287 -9.84 21.28 6.33
C TYR A 287 -8.72 21.90 7.18
N PRO A 288 -8.97 22.21 8.46
CA PRO A 288 -7.96 22.83 9.31
C PRO A 288 -6.78 21.88 9.54
N ASN A 289 -5.55 22.39 9.44
CA ASN A 289 -4.38 21.64 9.88
C ASN A 289 -4.47 21.46 11.40
N GLN A 290 -4.44 20.24 11.85
CA GLN A 290 -4.29 19.95 13.29
C GLN A 290 -2.79 20.00 13.59
N ILE A 291 -2.36 21.11 14.16
CA ILE A 291 -0.96 21.37 14.58
C ILE A 291 -0.62 20.51 15.81
#